data_f486195288c865f75943e513eb24042c
#
_entry.id   f486195288c865f75943e513eb24042c
#
_cell.length_a   1.000
_cell.length_b   1.000
_cell.length_c   1.000
_cell.angle_alpha   90.00
_cell.angle_beta   90.00
_cell.angle_gamma   90.00
#
_symmetry.space_group_name_H-M   'P 1'
#
loop_
_entity.id
_entity.type
_entity.pdbx_description
1 polymer ?
#
loop_
_entity_poly.entity_id
_entity_poly.type
_entity_poly.pdbx_seq_one_letter_code
_entity_poly.pdbx_strand_id
1 'polypeptide(L)'
;MSTIGSIPLTLICCSVLFPLSISSFLPVCKQGENCLLPDCFCSTFNHPLDPKEIPHIVSFGFSDGVSVAAEELFNRLFRHERKNPNDCPISMTLYISEENTNYPVLQDYSNKAFEIAIKGPSQSNSVIDRGDNLRKEAKRLRSNINMYTNITEEKINGWQSAYLKTEGDAQVKVLQNLNFTYDVSLLYKRKKMADLNPWPFTLDYGWTLPCEIQPCPTDRHPGFWVVPVNAMRDFGDWGACSFIDSCTNKPITVNQTYKYIMDNFRSHYHGNRAPFSIHMHASWMTKEAKHVEAMDLVIHDLLEYDDVYIVNINQTLEWMKRPTELQFIRRFKPWNCTSETGNRSRQEKTDKIPTLDSQYEITIK
;
A
#
# COMPACT_ATOMS: atom_id res chain seq x y z
N MET A 1 -84.79 41.18 -14.59
CA MET A 1 -83.47 41.79 -14.96
C MET A 1 -82.52 41.47 -13.84
N SER A 2 -81.68 40.48 -14.07
CA SER A 2 -80.66 39.99 -13.11
C SER A 2 -79.28 40.29 -13.67
N THR A 3 -78.54 41.09 -12.95
CA THR A 3 -77.21 41.48 -13.25
C THR A 3 -76.20 40.35 -12.74
N ILE A 4 -75.50 39.77 -13.67
CA ILE A 4 -74.48 38.77 -13.42
C ILE A 4 -73.15 39.51 -13.12
N GLY A 5 -72.66 39.40 -11.90
CA GLY A 5 -71.35 39.95 -11.49
C GLY A 5 -70.24 39.08 -11.91
N SER A 6 -69.25 39.66 -12.62
CA SER A 6 -68.02 39.02 -13.05
C SER A 6 -67.02 38.94 -11.87
N ILE A 7 -66.51 37.75 -11.56
CA ILE A 7 -65.45 37.53 -10.59
C ILE A 7 -64.12 37.53 -11.35
N PRO A 8 -63.09 38.31 -10.97
CA PRO A 8 -61.81 38.29 -11.62
C PRO A 8 -61.01 37.04 -11.13
N LEU A 9 -60.53 36.25 -12.08
CA LEU A 9 -59.67 35.10 -11.84
C LEU A 9 -58.20 35.59 -11.66
N THR A 10 -57.75 35.62 -10.40
CA THR A 10 -56.35 35.95 -10.06
C THR A 10 -55.47 34.71 -10.30
N LEU A 11 -54.66 34.72 -11.36
CA LEU A 11 -53.62 33.72 -11.59
C LEU A 11 -52.49 33.87 -10.55
N ILE A 12 -52.44 32.96 -9.58
CA ILE A 12 -51.29 32.82 -8.67
C ILE A 12 -50.21 32.05 -9.42
N CYS A 13 -49.19 32.77 -9.87
CA CYS A 13 -47.98 32.19 -10.48
C CYS A 13 -47.13 31.59 -9.35
N CYS A 14 -47.25 30.27 -9.11
CA CYS A 14 -46.39 29.55 -8.17
C CYS A 14 -45.01 29.33 -8.85
N SER A 15 -44.06 30.22 -8.55
CA SER A 15 -42.67 30.04 -8.93
C SER A 15 -42.06 28.91 -8.09
N VAL A 16 -42.03 27.70 -8.63
CA VAL A 16 -41.31 26.59 -8.04
C VAL A 16 -39.83 26.83 -8.28
N LEU A 17 -39.16 27.36 -7.26
CA LEU A 17 -37.70 27.42 -7.22
C LEU A 17 -37.16 25.96 -7.05
N PHE A 18 -36.79 25.33 -8.13
CA PHE A 18 -36.01 24.12 -8.07
C PHE A 18 -34.61 24.50 -7.54
N PRO A 19 -34.14 23.90 -6.42
CA PRO A 19 -32.79 24.08 -6.01
C PRO A 19 -31.89 23.45 -7.11
N LEU A 20 -31.12 24.27 -7.80
CA LEU A 20 -30.03 23.81 -8.63
C LEU A 20 -29.04 23.07 -7.72
N SER A 21 -29.13 21.74 -7.67
CA SER A 21 -28.09 20.91 -7.09
C SER A 21 -26.83 21.15 -7.90
N ILE A 22 -25.96 22.04 -7.43
CA ILE A 22 -24.61 22.18 -7.94
C ILE A 22 -23.91 20.88 -7.56
N SER A 23 -23.90 19.92 -8.48
CA SER A 23 -23.00 18.78 -8.38
C SER A 23 -21.59 19.35 -8.41
N SER A 24 -20.96 19.47 -7.24
CA SER A 24 -19.57 19.87 -7.15
C SER A 24 -18.74 18.74 -7.73
N PHE A 25 -18.43 18.81 -9.01
CA PHE A 25 -17.40 17.94 -9.59
C PHE A 25 -16.12 18.18 -8.79
N LEU A 26 -15.57 17.11 -8.23
CA LEU A 26 -14.25 17.19 -7.63
C LEU A 26 -13.26 17.74 -8.67
N PRO A 27 -12.43 18.73 -8.31
CA PRO A 27 -11.45 19.23 -9.26
C PRO A 27 -10.51 18.08 -9.66
N VAL A 28 -10.06 18.09 -10.91
CA VAL A 28 -9.08 17.11 -11.40
C VAL A 28 -7.79 17.25 -10.59
N CYS A 29 -7.25 16.14 -10.14
CA CYS A 29 -5.96 16.11 -9.43
C CYS A 29 -4.82 16.50 -10.37
N LYS A 30 -4.01 17.44 -9.95
CA LYS A 30 -2.82 17.89 -10.68
C LYS A 30 -1.61 17.88 -9.74
N GLN A 31 -0.70 16.92 -9.95
CA GLN A 31 0.50 16.82 -9.15
C GLN A 31 1.38 18.05 -9.29
N GLY A 32 1.80 18.63 -8.17
CA GLY A 32 2.60 19.85 -8.12
C GLY A 32 1.80 21.16 -8.17
N GLU A 33 0.47 21.11 -8.44
CA GLU A 33 -0.40 22.30 -8.42
C GLU A 33 -1.38 22.26 -7.24
N ASN A 34 -2.35 21.32 -7.26
CA ASN A 34 -3.37 21.19 -6.22
C ASN A 34 -3.23 19.93 -5.37
N CYS A 35 -2.13 19.18 -5.58
CA CYS A 35 -1.74 17.99 -4.84
C CYS A 35 -0.22 18.00 -4.68
N LEU A 36 0.26 18.17 -3.45
CA LEU A 36 1.68 18.37 -3.14
C LEU A 36 2.18 17.28 -2.19
N LEU A 37 3.34 16.71 -2.48
CA LEU A 37 4.06 15.85 -1.56
C LEU A 37 4.55 16.65 -0.35
N PRO A 38 4.65 16.04 0.83
CA PRO A 38 4.45 14.61 1.12
C PRO A 38 2.99 14.20 1.39
N ASP A 39 2.05 15.15 1.42
CA ASP A 39 0.71 14.95 1.96
C ASP A 39 -0.30 14.48 0.91
N CYS A 40 -0.02 14.73 -0.37
CA CYS A 40 -0.90 14.38 -1.48
C CYS A 40 -0.12 13.85 -2.68
N PHE A 41 -0.56 12.72 -3.24
CA PHE A 41 -0.08 12.18 -4.51
C PHE A 41 -1.27 11.75 -5.37
N CYS A 42 -1.33 12.25 -6.60
CA CYS A 42 -2.43 11.95 -7.53
C CYS A 42 -2.42 10.50 -8.00
N SER A 43 -3.61 9.92 -8.19
CA SER A 43 -3.76 8.65 -8.90
C SER A 43 -3.18 8.78 -10.32
N THR A 44 -2.17 7.98 -10.62
CA THR A 44 -1.44 8.06 -11.89
C THR A 44 -0.79 6.75 -12.28
N PHE A 45 -0.54 6.57 -13.59
CA PHE A 45 0.29 5.51 -14.15
C PHE A 45 1.70 5.98 -14.46
N ASN A 46 1.98 7.28 -14.33
CA ASN A 46 3.28 7.87 -14.61
C ASN A 46 3.82 8.57 -13.36
N HIS A 47 5.04 8.24 -12.98
CA HIS A 47 5.72 8.94 -11.89
C HIS A 47 6.40 10.20 -12.43
N PRO A 48 6.53 11.30 -11.62
CA PRO A 48 7.24 12.50 -12.04
C PRO A 48 8.73 12.32 -12.36
N LEU A 49 9.40 11.35 -11.72
CA LEU A 49 10.80 11.02 -12.02
C LEU A 49 10.91 10.18 -13.29
N ASP A 50 12.05 10.30 -13.99
CA ASP A 50 12.39 9.41 -15.10
C ASP A 50 12.46 7.95 -14.60
N PRO A 51 11.88 6.97 -15.33
CA PRO A 51 11.94 5.56 -14.93
C PRO A 51 13.34 5.02 -14.65
N LYS A 52 14.38 5.58 -15.26
CA LYS A 52 15.78 5.20 -15.03
C LYS A 52 16.33 5.70 -13.69
N GLU A 53 15.72 6.72 -13.12
CA GLU A 53 16.11 7.31 -11.84
C GLU A 53 15.32 6.70 -10.67
N ILE A 54 14.32 5.88 -10.96
CA ILE A 54 13.46 5.23 -9.97
C ILE A 54 14.09 3.94 -9.48
N PRO A 55 14.39 3.78 -8.16
CA PRO A 55 14.68 2.47 -7.60
C PRO A 55 13.45 1.57 -7.78
N HIS A 56 13.63 0.37 -8.35
CA HIS A 56 12.48 -0.51 -8.52
C HIS A 56 12.11 -1.20 -7.20
N ILE A 57 10.96 -0.84 -6.69
CA ILE A 57 10.46 -1.31 -5.40
C ILE A 57 9.75 -2.65 -5.57
N VAL A 58 10.16 -3.65 -4.77
CA VAL A 58 9.47 -4.92 -4.63
C VAL A 58 9.03 -5.08 -3.17
N SER A 59 7.78 -5.46 -2.94
CA SER A 59 7.24 -5.68 -1.60
C SER A 59 6.59 -7.05 -1.48
N PHE A 60 6.87 -7.76 -0.40
CA PHE A 60 6.22 -9.01 -0.05
C PHE A 60 5.21 -8.76 1.07
N GLY A 61 3.94 -9.10 0.81
CA GLY A 61 2.85 -8.99 1.76
C GLY A 61 2.29 -10.36 2.12
N PHE A 62 2.38 -10.75 3.39
CA PHE A 62 1.83 -12.01 3.89
C PHE A 62 0.57 -11.76 4.70
N SER A 63 -0.53 -12.34 4.26
CA SER A 63 -1.79 -12.39 5.00
C SER A 63 -1.87 -13.69 5.79
N ASP A 64 -2.51 -13.66 6.91
CA ASP A 64 -2.71 -14.69 7.94
C ASP A 64 -1.84 -14.49 9.17
N GLY A 65 -2.16 -15.26 10.23
CA GLY A 65 -1.42 -15.21 11.48
C GLY A 65 0.04 -15.65 11.34
N VAL A 66 0.87 -15.13 12.19
CA VAL A 66 2.26 -15.58 12.33
C VAL A 66 2.27 -16.87 13.13
N SER A 67 2.68 -17.98 12.50
CA SER A 67 2.75 -19.30 13.11
C SER A 67 4.20 -19.78 13.21
N VAL A 68 4.47 -20.69 14.14
CA VAL A 68 5.79 -21.35 14.24
C VAL A 68 6.14 -22.08 12.95
N ALA A 69 5.16 -22.67 12.25
CA ALA A 69 5.39 -23.35 10.97
C ALA A 69 5.85 -22.39 9.86
N ALA A 70 5.43 -21.14 9.89
CA ALA A 70 5.86 -20.13 8.93
C ALA A 70 7.21 -19.50 9.31
N GLU A 71 7.58 -19.54 10.58
CA GLU A 71 8.79 -18.89 11.08
C GLU A 71 10.07 -19.40 10.41
N GLU A 72 10.24 -20.71 10.31
CA GLU A 72 11.39 -21.33 9.67
C GLU A 72 11.52 -20.90 8.20
N LEU A 73 10.38 -20.83 7.49
CA LEU A 73 10.33 -20.42 6.08
C LEU A 73 10.68 -18.95 5.91
N PHE A 74 10.13 -18.07 6.74
CA PHE A 74 10.44 -16.66 6.70
C PHE A 74 11.91 -16.38 7.08
N ASN A 75 12.45 -17.07 8.09
CA ASN A 75 13.84 -16.99 8.46
C ASN A 75 14.78 -17.44 7.34
N ARG A 76 14.37 -18.43 6.55
CA ARG A 76 15.13 -18.88 5.37
C ARG A 76 15.07 -17.82 4.24
N LEU A 77 13.88 -17.32 3.93
CA LEU A 77 13.66 -16.41 2.79
C LEU A 77 14.15 -14.98 3.06
N PHE A 78 13.91 -14.48 4.28
CA PHE A 78 14.26 -13.11 4.69
C PHE A 78 15.41 -13.09 5.70
N ARG A 79 16.40 -13.97 5.48
CA ARG A 79 17.60 -14.01 6.32
C ARG A 79 18.42 -12.74 6.22
N HIS A 80 19.11 -12.39 7.31
CA HIS A 80 19.85 -11.11 7.44
C HIS A 80 20.95 -10.90 6.39
N GLU A 81 21.49 -11.99 5.83
CA GLU A 81 22.51 -11.96 4.80
C GLU A 81 21.98 -11.53 3.43
N ARG A 82 20.65 -11.58 3.22
CA ARG A 82 20.01 -11.06 2.01
C ARG A 82 19.83 -9.55 2.13
N LYS A 83 20.59 -8.83 1.32
CA LYS A 83 20.68 -7.38 1.40
C LYS A 83 20.28 -6.70 0.11
N ASN A 84 19.62 -5.57 0.27
CA ASN A 84 19.39 -4.61 -0.80
C ASN A 84 20.72 -3.96 -1.25
N PRO A 85 20.76 -3.28 -2.42
CA PRO A 85 21.95 -2.60 -2.92
C PRO A 85 22.56 -1.55 -1.96
N ASN A 86 21.81 -1.09 -0.95
CA ASN A 86 22.29 -0.19 0.10
C ASN A 86 22.87 -0.91 1.33
N ASP A 87 23.16 -2.21 1.20
CA ASP A 87 23.69 -3.09 2.25
C ASP A 87 22.73 -3.36 3.43
N CYS A 88 21.47 -2.89 3.37
CA CYS A 88 20.47 -3.16 4.37
C CYS A 88 19.71 -4.46 4.10
N PRO A 89 19.33 -5.22 5.15
CA PRO A 89 18.53 -6.42 4.98
C PRO A 89 17.23 -6.15 4.21
N ILE A 90 16.76 -7.14 3.49
CA ILE A 90 15.43 -7.11 2.87
C ILE A 90 14.34 -7.14 3.94
N SER A 91 13.16 -6.60 3.62
CA SER A 91 12.03 -6.53 4.53
C SER A 91 10.74 -7.00 3.87
N MET A 92 9.71 -7.23 4.69
CA MET A 92 8.37 -7.63 4.26
C MET A 92 7.30 -6.98 5.15
N THR A 93 6.04 -7.07 4.73
CA THR A 93 4.87 -6.64 5.50
C THR A 93 4.02 -7.84 5.89
N LEU A 94 3.68 -7.95 7.16
CA LEU A 94 2.80 -8.97 7.72
C LEU A 94 1.45 -8.34 8.06
N TYR A 95 0.39 -8.83 7.44
CA TYR A 95 -1.00 -8.43 7.75
C TYR A 95 -1.56 -9.40 8.78
N ILE A 96 -1.57 -8.95 10.02
CA ILE A 96 -1.89 -9.78 11.18
C ILE A 96 -3.40 -9.78 11.45
N SER A 97 -3.97 -10.97 11.55
CA SER A 97 -5.30 -11.22 12.08
C SER A 97 -5.21 -11.72 13.53
N GLU A 98 -6.33 -11.72 14.26
CA GLU A 98 -6.35 -12.22 15.63
C GLU A 98 -6.13 -13.74 15.71
N GLU A 99 -6.64 -14.44 14.71
CA GLU A 99 -6.56 -15.89 14.64
C GLU A 99 -5.12 -16.36 14.33
N ASN A 100 -4.65 -17.35 15.07
CA ASN A 100 -3.37 -18.03 14.83
C ASN A 100 -2.12 -17.14 14.86
N THR A 101 -2.11 -16.05 15.63
CA THR A 101 -0.94 -15.19 15.78
C THR A 101 -0.10 -15.60 16.99
N ASN A 102 1.14 -16.02 16.73
CA ASN A 102 2.14 -16.26 17.77
C ASN A 102 2.86 -14.94 18.10
N TYR A 103 2.52 -14.32 19.23
CA TYR A 103 3.05 -13.01 19.63
C TYR A 103 4.58 -12.99 19.89
N PRO A 104 5.20 -14.01 20.51
CA PRO A 104 6.66 -14.11 20.59
C PRO A 104 7.35 -14.06 19.23
N VAL A 105 6.87 -14.82 18.24
CA VAL A 105 7.41 -14.79 16.87
C VAL A 105 7.17 -13.43 16.22
N LEU A 106 6.00 -12.80 16.46
CA LEU A 106 5.70 -11.45 15.96
C LEU A 106 6.67 -10.42 16.52
N GLN A 107 7.03 -10.51 17.81
CA GLN A 107 8.04 -9.65 18.43
C GLN A 107 9.40 -9.80 17.75
N ASP A 108 9.81 -11.03 17.45
CA ASP A 108 11.07 -11.31 16.75
C ASP A 108 11.10 -10.67 15.34
N TYR A 109 9.99 -10.76 14.62
CA TYR A 109 9.88 -10.14 13.30
C TYR A 109 9.93 -8.61 13.34
N SER A 110 9.32 -8.01 14.36
CA SER A 110 9.44 -6.58 14.59
C SER A 110 10.90 -6.15 14.87
N ASN A 111 11.64 -6.97 15.63
CA ASN A 111 13.06 -6.73 15.88
C ASN A 111 13.93 -6.84 14.62
N LYS A 112 13.48 -7.59 13.61
CA LYS A 112 14.10 -7.69 12.28
C LYS A 112 13.69 -6.58 11.32
N ALA A 113 12.97 -5.56 11.81
CA ALA A 113 12.41 -4.46 11.04
C ALA A 113 11.41 -4.91 9.94
N PHE A 114 10.74 -6.04 10.12
CA PHE A 114 9.57 -6.39 9.32
C PHE A 114 8.38 -5.53 9.76
N GLU A 115 7.59 -5.10 8.81
CA GLU A 115 6.43 -4.28 9.08
C GLU A 115 5.25 -5.13 9.57
N ILE A 116 4.61 -4.65 10.62
CA ILE A 116 3.37 -5.23 11.15
C ILE A 116 2.21 -4.31 10.79
N ALA A 117 1.30 -4.82 10.00
CA ALA A 117 0.04 -4.18 9.61
C ALA A 117 -1.14 -5.05 10.05
N ILE A 118 -2.34 -4.51 10.00
CA ILE A 118 -3.55 -5.23 10.42
C ILE A 118 -4.28 -5.80 9.21
N LYS A 119 -4.64 -7.07 9.30
CA LYS A 119 -5.68 -7.69 8.47
C LYS A 119 -7.01 -7.54 9.18
N GLY A 120 -7.92 -6.82 8.56
CA GLY A 120 -9.27 -6.67 9.04
C GLY A 120 -10.01 -8.01 9.16
N PRO A 121 -11.02 -8.10 10.03
CA PRO A 121 -11.78 -9.32 10.24
C PRO A 121 -12.52 -9.76 8.98
N SER A 122 -12.76 -11.04 8.86
CA SER A 122 -13.75 -11.55 7.91
C SER A 122 -15.12 -10.99 8.31
N GLN A 123 -15.75 -10.28 7.40
CA GLN A 123 -16.96 -9.50 7.66
C GLN A 123 -18.03 -10.28 8.42
N SER A 124 -18.51 -9.72 9.52
CA SER A 124 -19.75 -10.11 10.17
C SER A 124 -20.92 -9.95 9.17
N ASN A 125 -21.80 -10.94 9.10
CA ASN A 125 -22.99 -10.95 8.24
C ASN A 125 -24.07 -9.89 8.63
N SER A 126 -23.85 -9.10 9.67
CA SER A 126 -24.80 -8.06 10.10
C SER A 126 -24.54 -6.74 9.39
N VAL A 127 -25.53 -6.29 8.63
CA VAL A 127 -25.50 -5.04 7.85
C VAL A 127 -25.58 -3.78 8.75
N ILE A 128 -25.95 -3.93 10.02
CA ILE A 128 -26.46 -2.82 10.84
C ILE A 128 -25.37 -2.04 11.59
N ASP A 129 -24.13 -2.56 11.71
CA ASP A 129 -23.14 -1.91 12.58
C ASP A 129 -21.67 -2.11 12.11
N ARG A 130 -21.45 -2.00 10.80
CA ARG A 130 -20.15 -2.33 10.20
C ARG A 130 -19.03 -1.38 10.66
N GLY A 131 -19.30 -0.09 10.70
CA GLY A 131 -18.29 0.90 11.09
C GLY A 131 -17.85 0.79 12.56
N ASP A 132 -18.77 0.53 13.46
CA ASP A 132 -18.47 0.36 14.89
C ASP A 132 -17.77 -0.97 15.17
N ASN A 133 -18.14 -2.04 14.46
CA ASN A 133 -17.44 -3.32 14.55
C ASN A 133 -16.02 -3.20 14.03
N LEU A 134 -15.82 -2.59 12.86
CA LEU A 134 -14.49 -2.33 12.31
C LEU A 134 -13.62 -1.54 13.31
N ARG A 135 -14.18 -0.47 13.91
CA ARG A 135 -13.48 0.35 14.91
C ARG A 135 -13.07 -0.47 16.14
N LYS A 136 -13.98 -1.26 16.69
CA LYS A 136 -13.73 -2.10 17.88
C LYS A 136 -12.63 -3.13 17.58
N GLU A 137 -12.73 -3.79 16.45
CA GLU A 137 -11.78 -4.83 16.06
C GLU A 137 -10.39 -4.28 15.75
N ALA A 138 -10.31 -3.18 14.99
CA ALA A 138 -9.03 -2.53 14.71
C ALA A 138 -8.33 -2.07 15.99
N LYS A 139 -9.06 -1.48 16.94
CA LYS A 139 -8.53 -1.12 18.25
C LYS A 139 -8.07 -2.34 19.04
N ARG A 140 -8.94 -3.34 19.16
CA ARG A 140 -8.66 -4.56 19.94
C ARG A 140 -7.41 -5.26 19.44
N LEU A 141 -7.27 -5.46 18.14
CA LEU A 141 -6.13 -6.15 17.58
C LEU A 141 -4.83 -5.35 17.77
N ARG A 142 -4.87 -4.03 17.58
CA ARG A 142 -3.74 -3.15 17.84
C ARG A 142 -3.33 -3.19 19.30
N SER A 143 -4.28 -3.10 20.23
CA SER A 143 -4.02 -3.20 21.68
C SER A 143 -3.52 -4.58 22.09
N ASN A 144 -4.01 -5.66 21.50
CA ASN A 144 -3.50 -7.01 21.77
C ASN A 144 -2.03 -7.14 21.32
N ILE A 145 -1.70 -6.64 20.12
CA ILE A 145 -0.30 -6.66 19.67
C ILE A 145 0.58 -5.87 20.63
N ASN A 146 0.19 -4.67 21.04
CA ASN A 146 0.93 -3.85 21.99
C ASN A 146 1.05 -4.54 23.38
N MET A 147 -0.02 -5.18 23.84
CA MET A 147 -0.05 -5.85 25.15
C MET A 147 0.89 -7.07 25.21
N TYR A 148 0.96 -7.86 24.14
CA TYR A 148 1.72 -9.10 24.09
C TYR A 148 3.10 -8.97 23.44
N THR A 149 3.45 -7.77 22.96
CA THR A 149 4.74 -7.45 22.36
C THR A 149 5.21 -6.07 22.80
N ASN A 150 6.43 -5.68 22.43
CA ASN A 150 6.94 -4.31 22.62
C ASN A 150 6.64 -3.40 21.40
N ILE A 151 5.68 -3.77 20.54
CA ILE A 151 5.30 -2.99 19.37
C ILE A 151 4.25 -1.98 19.79
N THR A 152 4.58 -0.71 19.73
CA THR A 152 3.63 0.35 20.09
C THR A 152 2.54 0.53 19.03
N GLU A 153 1.35 0.97 19.44
CA GLU A 153 0.19 1.11 18.54
C GLU A 153 0.48 2.06 17.36
N GLU A 154 1.31 3.08 17.54
CA GLU A 154 1.69 4.05 16.51
C GLU A 154 2.52 3.43 15.37
N LYS A 155 3.21 2.32 15.65
CA LYS A 155 3.96 1.57 14.62
C LYS A 155 3.07 0.69 13.75
N ILE A 156 1.82 0.45 14.17
CA ILE A 156 0.84 -0.39 13.48
C ILE A 156 -0.13 0.52 12.74
N ASN A 157 0.23 0.99 11.58
CA ASN A 157 -0.50 2.04 10.84
C ASN A 157 -0.99 1.60 9.45
N GLY A 158 -0.80 0.35 9.08
CA GLY A 158 -1.25 -0.24 7.83
C GLY A 158 -2.47 -1.14 8.00
N TRP A 159 -3.30 -1.17 6.97
CA TRP A 159 -4.53 -1.94 6.93
C TRP A 159 -4.67 -2.76 5.65
N GLN A 160 -5.23 -3.96 5.76
CA GLN A 160 -5.73 -4.76 4.64
C GLN A 160 -7.06 -5.40 5.03
N SER A 161 -8.12 -5.15 4.26
CA SER A 161 -9.42 -5.77 4.48
C SER A 161 -9.40 -7.25 4.09
N ALA A 162 -10.11 -8.08 4.87
CA ALA A 162 -10.30 -9.48 4.51
C ALA A 162 -10.97 -9.57 3.12
N TYR A 163 -10.49 -10.51 2.31
CA TYR A 163 -10.96 -10.72 0.92
C TYR A 163 -10.86 -9.46 0.03
N LEU A 164 -10.05 -8.46 0.43
CA LEU A 164 -9.94 -7.14 -0.21
C LEU A 164 -11.29 -6.41 -0.31
N LYS A 165 -12.25 -6.76 0.53
CA LYS A 165 -13.57 -6.15 0.54
C LYS A 165 -13.61 -5.01 1.54
N THR A 166 -13.67 -3.79 1.03
CA THR A 166 -13.72 -2.57 1.83
C THR A 166 -15.16 -2.20 2.23
N GLU A 167 -15.30 -1.26 3.16
CA GLU A 167 -16.57 -0.58 3.47
C GLU A 167 -16.61 0.83 2.84
N GLY A 168 -15.80 1.09 1.81
CA GLY A 168 -15.72 2.36 1.12
C GLY A 168 -15.33 3.52 2.04
N ASP A 169 -15.99 4.65 1.88
CA ASP A 169 -15.71 5.86 2.66
C ASP A 169 -15.87 5.68 4.17
N ALA A 170 -16.80 4.83 4.61
CA ALA A 170 -17.00 4.52 6.02
C ALA A 170 -15.74 3.87 6.63
N GLN A 171 -15.12 2.93 5.92
CA GLN A 171 -13.86 2.32 6.36
C GLN A 171 -12.75 3.35 6.48
N VAL A 172 -12.52 4.15 5.44
CA VAL A 172 -11.42 5.13 5.44
C VAL A 172 -11.58 6.12 6.58
N LYS A 173 -12.80 6.63 6.83
CA LYS A 173 -13.11 7.52 7.98
C LYS A 173 -12.76 6.87 9.31
N VAL A 174 -13.09 5.59 9.50
CA VAL A 174 -12.74 4.85 10.73
C VAL A 174 -11.23 4.70 10.86
N LEU A 175 -10.55 4.31 9.79
CA LEU A 175 -9.09 4.10 9.79
C LEU A 175 -8.34 5.40 10.09
N GLN A 176 -8.70 6.51 9.44
CA GLN A 176 -8.11 7.83 9.72
C GLN A 176 -8.32 8.25 11.18
N ASN A 177 -9.53 8.09 11.72
CA ASN A 177 -9.83 8.37 13.12
C ASN A 177 -9.07 7.52 14.13
N LEU A 178 -8.51 6.40 13.68
CA LEU A 178 -7.65 5.51 14.45
C LEU A 178 -6.16 5.70 14.12
N ASN A 179 -5.79 6.73 13.37
CA ASN A 179 -4.43 7.02 12.93
C ASN A 179 -3.79 5.89 12.10
N PHE A 180 -4.59 5.15 11.33
CA PHE A 180 -4.04 4.38 10.22
C PHE A 180 -3.69 5.33 9.10
N THR A 181 -2.58 5.06 8.41
CA THR A 181 -2.06 5.96 7.38
C THR A 181 -2.25 5.43 5.97
N TYR A 182 -2.49 4.12 5.83
CA TYR A 182 -2.68 3.52 4.51
C TYR A 182 -3.55 2.26 4.53
N ASP A 183 -4.10 1.95 3.35
CA ASP A 183 -4.90 0.75 3.07
C ASP A 183 -4.36 0.01 1.83
N VAL A 184 -4.27 -1.32 1.92
CA VAL A 184 -3.86 -2.24 0.84
C VAL A 184 -5.01 -3.19 0.51
N SER A 185 -6.21 -2.64 0.29
CA SER A 185 -7.41 -3.46 0.02
C SER A 185 -8.02 -3.18 -1.35
N LEU A 186 -7.66 -2.08 -2.01
CA LEU A 186 -8.27 -1.68 -3.26
C LEU A 186 -7.55 -2.35 -4.44
N LEU A 187 -8.30 -3.18 -5.17
CA LEU A 187 -7.78 -4.01 -6.24
C LEU A 187 -7.78 -3.26 -7.57
N TYR A 188 -6.68 -3.37 -8.30
CA TYR A 188 -6.59 -2.97 -9.70
C TYR A 188 -6.23 -4.17 -10.58
N LYS A 189 -7.01 -4.38 -11.65
CA LYS A 189 -6.80 -5.47 -12.61
C LYS A 189 -6.42 -4.92 -13.98
N ARG A 190 -5.19 -5.16 -14.39
CA ARG A 190 -4.77 -4.92 -15.76
C ARG A 190 -5.32 -6.02 -16.68
N LYS A 191 -5.65 -5.67 -17.93
CA LYS A 191 -6.22 -6.61 -18.91
C LYS A 191 -5.15 -7.49 -19.55
N LYS A 192 -3.94 -6.96 -19.75
CA LYS A 192 -2.80 -7.63 -20.39
C LYS A 192 -1.54 -7.45 -19.54
N MET A 193 -0.57 -8.34 -19.72
CA MET A 193 0.74 -8.25 -19.07
C MET A 193 1.46 -6.91 -19.39
N ALA A 194 1.27 -6.37 -20.58
CA ALA A 194 1.89 -5.12 -21.03
C ALA A 194 1.20 -3.85 -20.52
N ASP A 195 0.01 -3.94 -19.92
CA ASP A 195 -0.67 -2.75 -19.39
C ASP A 195 0.07 -2.24 -18.15
N LEU A 196 0.09 -0.92 -17.98
CA LEU A 196 0.74 -0.27 -16.85
C LEU A 196 -0.06 -0.50 -15.55
N ASN A 197 0.64 -0.39 -14.42
CA ASN A 197 0.05 -0.45 -13.08
C ASN A 197 0.00 0.94 -12.46
N PRO A 198 -1.05 1.28 -11.69
CA PRO A 198 -1.10 2.52 -10.95
C PRO A 198 -0.05 2.52 -9.83
N TRP A 199 0.47 3.72 -9.57
CA TRP A 199 1.31 3.99 -8.41
C TRP A 199 0.48 4.08 -7.13
N PRO A 200 1.06 3.87 -5.94
CA PRO A 200 0.43 4.28 -4.68
C PRO A 200 0.06 5.76 -4.72
N PHE A 201 -1.11 6.11 -4.19
CA PHE A 201 -1.61 7.49 -4.20
C PHE A 201 -2.46 7.79 -2.97
N THR A 202 -2.83 9.06 -2.78
CA THR A 202 -3.69 9.47 -1.66
C THR A 202 -5.14 9.68 -2.10
N LEU A 203 -6.07 9.41 -1.20
CA LEU A 203 -7.51 9.56 -1.47
C LEU A 203 -8.01 11.01 -1.34
N ASP A 204 -7.15 12.01 -1.59
CA ASP A 204 -7.55 13.42 -1.63
C ASP A 204 -8.63 13.70 -2.68
N TYR A 205 -8.70 12.85 -3.70
CA TYR A 205 -9.66 12.92 -4.80
C TYR A 205 -10.51 11.63 -4.92
N GLY A 206 -10.56 10.81 -3.86
CA GLY A 206 -11.25 9.53 -3.85
C GLY A 206 -10.54 8.45 -4.71
N TRP A 207 -11.20 7.31 -4.86
CA TRP A 207 -10.72 6.24 -5.74
C TRP A 207 -11.17 6.51 -7.18
N THR A 208 -10.24 6.80 -8.07
CA THR A 208 -10.51 7.21 -9.45
C THR A 208 -10.32 6.08 -10.48
N LEU A 209 -9.88 4.91 -10.04
CA LEU A 209 -9.68 3.72 -10.88
C LEU A 209 -10.96 2.85 -10.91
N PRO A 210 -11.07 1.85 -11.80
CA PRO A 210 -12.18 0.92 -11.78
C PRO A 210 -12.36 0.26 -10.41
N CYS A 211 -13.60 0.21 -9.92
CA CYS A 211 -13.92 -0.42 -8.64
C CYS A 211 -14.19 -1.91 -8.86
N GLU A 212 -13.16 -2.73 -8.65
CA GLU A 212 -13.20 -4.16 -8.90
C GLU A 212 -13.99 -4.95 -7.83
N ILE A 213 -13.94 -4.48 -6.58
CA ILE A 213 -14.65 -5.04 -5.44
C ILE A 213 -15.36 -3.90 -4.71
N GLN A 214 -16.67 -3.83 -4.86
CA GLN A 214 -17.48 -2.77 -4.25
C GLN A 214 -17.69 -2.99 -2.74
N PRO A 215 -17.85 -1.88 -1.97
CA PRO A 215 -17.75 -0.48 -2.36
C PRO A 215 -16.31 0.04 -2.38
N CYS A 216 -16.00 1.01 -3.26
CA CYS A 216 -14.76 1.77 -3.21
C CYS A 216 -15.02 3.17 -2.64
N PRO A 217 -14.02 3.80 -1.98
CA PRO A 217 -14.20 5.15 -1.45
C PRO A 217 -14.29 6.18 -2.59
N THR A 218 -15.25 7.06 -2.50
CA THR A 218 -15.53 8.12 -3.51
C THR A 218 -15.36 9.52 -2.95
N ASP A 219 -15.45 9.68 -1.63
CA ASP A 219 -15.24 10.93 -0.92
C ASP A 219 -13.74 11.29 -0.89
N ARG A 220 -13.49 12.54 -0.51
CA ARG A 220 -12.12 13.02 -0.24
C ARG A 220 -11.68 12.58 1.15
N HIS A 221 -10.51 11.95 1.19
CA HIS A 221 -9.82 11.54 2.41
C HIS A 221 -8.37 12.07 2.39
N PRO A 222 -8.16 13.36 2.70
CA PRO A 222 -6.86 14.00 2.56
C PRO A 222 -5.75 13.27 3.32
N GLY A 223 -4.62 13.06 2.65
CA GLY A 223 -3.44 12.45 3.23
C GLY A 223 -3.53 10.94 3.50
N PHE A 224 -4.67 10.28 3.21
CA PHE A 224 -4.81 8.85 3.40
C PHE A 224 -4.30 8.08 2.18
N TRP A 225 -3.24 7.30 2.36
CA TRP A 225 -2.60 6.56 1.29
C TRP A 225 -3.34 5.27 0.93
N VAL A 226 -3.36 4.97 -0.34
CA VAL A 226 -3.74 3.67 -0.86
C VAL A 226 -2.56 3.08 -1.64
N VAL A 227 -2.23 1.84 -1.31
CA VAL A 227 -1.34 1.03 -2.13
C VAL A 227 -2.22 0.07 -2.92
N PRO A 228 -2.47 0.31 -4.21
CA PRO A 228 -3.31 -0.56 -5.02
C PRO A 228 -2.76 -1.99 -5.01
N VAL A 229 -3.62 -2.97 -4.78
CA VAL A 229 -3.29 -4.37 -5.04
C VAL A 229 -3.27 -4.57 -6.54
N ASN A 230 -2.12 -4.38 -7.15
CA ASN A 230 -1.90 -4.59 -8.58
C ASN A 230 -1.94 -6.08 -8.87
N ALA A 231 -3.08 -6.56 -9.38
CA ALA A 231 -3.29 -7.98 -9.64
C ALA A 231 -2.23 -8.53 -10.60
N MET A 232 -1.61 -9.64 -10.23
CA MET A 232 -0.69 -10.36 -11.10
C MET A 232 -1.48 -11.01 -12.25
N ARG A 233 -0.89 -11.09 -13.43
CA ARG A 233 -1.42 -11.93 -14.51
C ARG A 233 -1.10 -13.38 -14.17
N ASP A 234 -2.05 -14.29 -14.38
CA ASP A 234 -1.87 -15.71 -14.07
C ASP A 234 -0.82 -16.39 -14.99
N PHE A 235 -0.48 -17.62 -14.66
CA PHE A 235 0.45 -18.40 -15.48
C PHE A 235 -0.21 -18.75 -16.84
N GLY A 236 0.15 -17.98 -17.85
CA GLY A 236 -0.41 -18.09 -19.22
C GLY A 236 -1.10 -16.82 -19.71
N ASP A 237 -1.19 -15.79 -18.87
CA ASP A 237 -1.78 -14.46 -19.18
C ASP A 237 -3.27 -14.49 -19.54
N TRP A 238 -4.04 -15.45 -18.98
CA TRP A 238 -5.48 -15.60 -19.22
C TRP A 238 -6.33 -14.78 -18.26
N GLY A 239 -5.89 -14.66 -17.00
CA GLY A 239 -6.62 -14.03 -15.93
C GLY A 239 -5.76 -13.10 -15.07
N ALA A 240 -6.38 -12.53 -14.06
CA ALA A 240 -5.72 -11.71 -13.06
C ALA A 240 -5.98 -12.26 -11.65
N CYS A 241 -4.96 -12.22 -10.80
CA CYS A 241 -4.97 -12.75 -9.44
C CYS A 241 -4.57 -11.68 -8.45
N SER A 242 -5.40 -11.42 -7.46
CA SER A 242 -5.09 -10.47 -6.38
C SER A 242 -3.98 -10.97 -5.45
N PHE A 243 -3.95 -12.28 -5.22
CA PHE A 243 -2.92 -12.98 -4.45
C PHE A 243 -2.29 -14.06 -5.32
N ILE A 244 -1.02 -14.36 -5.11
CA ILE A 244 -0.30 -15.38 -5.88
C ILE A 244 -0.97 -16.75 -5.83
N ASP A 245 -1.60 -17.06 -4.71
CA ASP A 245 -2.31 -18.32 -4.45
C ASP A 245 -3.79 -18.30 -4.86
N SER A 246 -4.33 -17.15 -5.29
CA SER A 246 -5.73 -16.99 -5.73
C SER A 246 -5.93 -17.23 -7.22
N CYS A 247 -4.88 -17.48 -7.99
CA CYS A 247 -4.98 -17.72 -9.43
C CYS A 247 -5.78 -18.98 -9.76
N THR A 248 -6.58 -18.91 -10.80
CA THR A 248 -7.26 -20.08 -11.36
C THR A 248 -6.28 -20.98 -12.11
N ASN A 249 -5.46 -20.38 -12.98
CA ASN A 249 -4.40 -21.08 -13.70
C ASN A 249 -3.10 -20.98 -12.89
N LYS A 250 -2.78 -22.06 -12.18
CA LYS A 250 -1.64 -22.11 -11.24
C LYS A 250 -0.44 -22.83 -11.84
N PRO A 251 0.77 -22.35 -11.60
CA PRO A 251 1.97 -23.10 -11.91
C PRO A 251 2.06 -24.37 -11.04
N ILE A 252 2.55 -25.48 -11.61
CA ILE A 252 2.63 -26.77 -10.94
C ILE A 252 4.04 -27.22 -10.59
N THR A 253 5.06 -26.55 -11.12
CA THR A 253 6.48 -26.85 -10.85
C THR A 253 7.20 -25.63 -10.27
N VAL A 254 8.36 -25.83 -9.65
CA VAL A 254 9.25 -24.75 -9.19
C VAL A 254 9.53 -23.76 -10.31
N ASN A 255 9.95 -24.27 -11.48
CA ASN A 255 10.32 -23.46 -12.63
C ASN A 255 9.15 -22.63 -13.20
N GLN A 256 7.95 -23.21 -13.24
CA GLN A 256 6.76 -22.49 -13.65
C GLN A 256 6.36 -21.42 -12.63
N THR A 257 6.47 -21.71 -11.33
CA THR A 257 6.20 -20.73 -10.26
C THR A 257 7.19 -19.57 -10.32
N TYR A 258 8.47 -19.87 -10.44
CA TYR A 258 9.51 -18.87 -10.64
C TYR A 258 9.22 -18.00 -11.88
N LYS A 259 9.00 -18.64 -13.04
CA LYS A 259 8.70 -17.91 -14.28
C LYS A 259 7.46 -17.01 -14.15
N TYR A 260 6.40 -17.51 -13.55
CA TYR A 260 5.18 -16.76 -13.31
C TYR A 260 5.43 -15.47 -12.51
N ILE A 261 6.18 -15.56 -11.43
CA ILE A 261 6.50 -14.39 -10.60
C ILE A 261 7.42 -13.43 -11.36
N MET A 262 8.47 -13.95 -11.99
CA MET A 262 9.45 -13.12 -12.70
C MET A 262 8.89 -12.47 -13.96
N ASP A 263 7.94 -13.07 -14.66
CA ASP A 263 7.27 -12.43 -15.81
C ASP A 263 6.42 -11.23 -15.34
N ASN A 264 5.71 -11.36 -14.22
CA ASN A 264 5.00 -10.24 -13.60
C ASN A 264 5.97 -9.15 -13.12
N PHE A 265 7.05 -9.51 -12.45
CA PHE A 265 8.10 -8.57 -12.07
C PHE A 265 8.65 -7.80 -13.28
N ARG A 266 9.05 -8.50 -14.34
CA ARG A 266 9.59 -7.87 -15.56
C ARG A 266 8.61 -6.90 -16.20
N SER A 267 7.31 -7.16 -16.11
CA SER A 267 6.29 -6.26 -16.65
C SER A 267 6.20 -4.94 -15.87
N HIS A 268 6.45 -4.94 -14.56
CA HIS A 268 6.59 -3.71 -13.77
C HIS A 268 7.93 -3.04 -14.03
N TYR A 269 9.01 -3.82 -14.02
CA TYR A 269 10.38 -3.35 -14.18
C TYR A 269 10.63 -2.65 -15.51
N HIS A 270 10.18 -3.24 -16.62
CA HIS A 270 10.29 -2.65 -17.97
C HIS A 270 9.09 -1.76 -18.35
N GLY A 271 8.04 -1.73 -17.54
CA GLY A 271 6.89 -0.88 -17.73
C GLY A 271 7.11 0.52 -17.15
N ASN A 272 6.22 0.92 -16.26
CA ASN A 272 6.25 2.24 -15.62
C ASN A 272 6.96 2.28 -14.27
N ARG A 273 7.65 1.23 -13.87
CA ARG A 273 8.36 1.12 -12.58
C ARG A 273 7.45 1.23 -11.33
N ALA A 274 6.13 1.17 -11.47
CA ALA A 274 5.24 1.11 -10.32
C ALA A 274 5.62 -0.06 -9.41
N PRO A 275 5.57 0.09 -8.08
CA PRO A 275 5.99 -0.94 -7.14
C PRO A 275 5.38 -2.30 -7.44
N PHE A 276 6.19 -3.36 -7.42
CA PHE A 276 5.76 -4.73 -7.59
C PHE A 276 5.48 -5.36 -6.22
N SER A 277 4.21 -5.42 -5.84
CA SER A 277 3.80 -6.02 -4.57
C SER A 277 3.26 -7.43 -4.79
N ILE A 278 3.86 -8.41 -4.11
CA ILE A 278 3.47 -9.82 -4.15
C ILE A 278 2.69 -10.12 -2.88
N HIS A 279 1.39 -10.28 -3.01
CA HIS A 279 0.51 -10.65 -1.88
C HIS A 279 0.26 -12.16 -1.87
N MET A 280 0.32 -12.76 -0.69
CA MET A 280 0.08 -14.19 -0.52
C MET A 280 -0.41 -14.52 0.89
N HIS A 281 -1.05 -15.69 1.04
CA HIS A 281 -1.29 -16.29 2.34
C HIS A 281 -0.04 -17.05 2.79
N ALA A 282 0.35 -16.93 4.05
CA ALA A 282 1.49 -17.67 4.60
C ALA A 282 1.31 -19.19 4.43
N SER A 283 0.07 -19.66 4.49
CA SER A 283 -0.30 -21.05 4.24
C SER A 283 0.06 -21.57 2.84
N TRP A 284 0.18 -20.71 1.83
CA TRP A 284 0.64 -21.12 0.51
C TRP A 284 2.10 -21.59 0.53
N MET A 285 2.92 -20.91 1.31
CA MET A 285 4.34 -21.29 1.49
C MET A 285 4.51 -22.60 2.26
N THR A 286 3.66 -22.81 3.29
CA THR A 286 3.78 -24.01 4.17
C THR A 286 3.19 -25.28 3.57
N LYS A 287 2.30 -25.18 2.58
CA LYS A 287 1.64 -26.34 1.97
C LYS A 287 2.53 -27.16 1.06
N GLU A 288 3.41 -26.52 0.31
CA GLU A 288 4.21 -27.19 -0.71
C GLU A 288 5.63 -26.63 -0.76
N ALA A 289 6.63 -27.49 -0.57
CA ALA A 289 8.06 -27.11 -0.58
C ALA A 289 8.49 -26.41 -1.88
N LYS A 290 7.86 -26.74 -3.03
CA LYS A 290 8.14 -26.11 -4.32
C LYS A 290 7.89 -24.59 -4.32
N HIS A 291 6.93 -24.10 -3.51
CA HIS A 291 6.63 -22.67 -3.43
C HIS A 291 7.78 -21.92 -2.72
N VAL A 292 8.32 -22.51 -1.65
CA VAL A 292 9.48 -21.97 -0.94
C VAL A 292 10.72 -21.96 -1.84
N GLU A 293 10.96 -23.05 -2.56
CA GLU A 293 12.09 -23.17 -3.49
C GLU A 293 12.00 -22.15 -4.62
N ALA A 294 10.82 -22.00 -5.23
CA ALA A 294 10.60 -21.00 -6.27
C ALA A 294 10.78 -19.56 -5.74
N MET A 295 10.28 -19.27 -4.53
CA MET A 295 10.42 -17.96 -3.91
C MET A 295 11.88 -17.66 -3.54
N ASP A 296 12.62 -18.67 -3.11
CA ASP A 296 14.07 -18.57 -2.81
C ASP A 296 14.86 -18.14 -4.06
N LEU A 297 14.56 -18.75 -5.22
CA LEU A 297 15.13 -18.37 -6.52
C LEU A 297 14.71 -16.96 -6.94
N VAL A 298 13.42 -16.61 -6.80
CA VAL A 298 12.92 -15.28 -7.12
C VAL A 298 13.65 -14.20 -6.31
N ILE A 299 13.75 -14.36 -4.99
CA ILE A 299 14.44 -13.39 -4.14
C ILE A 299 15.94 -13.31 -4.50
N HIS A 300 16.55 -14.45 -4.78
CA HIS A 300 17.96 -14.48 -5.22
C HIS A 300 18.13 -13.61 -6.48
N ASP A 301 17.36 -13.88 -7.53
CA ASP A 301 17.50 -13.17 -8.79
C ASP A 301 17.10 -11.69 -8.72
N LEU A 302 16.12 -11.35 -7.88
CA LEU A 302 15.76 -9.95 -7.63
C LEU A 302 16.92 -9.16 -7.00
N LEU A 303 17.74 -9.80 -6.18
CA LEU A 303 18.88 -9.17 -5.52
C LEU A 303 20.13 -9.07 -6.41
N GLU A 304 20.13 -9.67 -7.60
CA GLU A 304 21.17 -9.47 -8.60
C GLU A 304 21.04 -8.14 -9.38
N TYR A 305 19.89 -7.44 -9.21
CA TYR A 305 19.70 -6.13 -9.83
C TYR A 305 20.20 -5.01 -8.90
N ASP A 306 21.02 -4.13 -9.44
CA ASP A 306 21.62 -3.00 -8.70
C ASP A 306 20.59 -1.90 -8.33
N ASP A 307 19.41 -1.91 -8.95
CA ASP A 307 18.36 -0.92 -8.82
C ASP A 307 17.05 -1.46 -8.22
N VAL A 308 17.05 -2.73 -7.79
CA VAL A 308 15.89 -3.38 -7.14
C VAL A 308 16.05 -3.34 -5.62
N TYR A 309 14.99 -2.92 -4.94
CA TYR A 309 14.93 -2.82 -3.49
C TYR A 309 13.74 -3.59 -2.95
N ILE A 310 14.00 -4.62 -2.14
CA ILE A 310 12.97 -5.42 -1.45
C ILE A 310 12.71 -4.76 -0.09
N VAL A 311 11.61 -4.02 0.00
CA VAL A 311 11.24 -3.22 1.18
C VAL A 311 9.78 -3.46 1.55
N ASN A 312 9.40 -3.12 2.79
CA ASN A 312 8.02 -3.21 3.24
C ASN A 312 7.16 -2.05 2.72
N ILE A 313 5.84 -2.12 2.93
CA ILE A 313 4.90 -1.12 2.41
C ILE A 313 5.11 0.25 3.05
N ASN A 314 5.40 0.31 4.35
CA ASN A 314 5.68 1.60 5.00
C ASN A 314 6.93 2.27 4.41
N GLN A 315 8.00 1.51 4.17
CA GLN A 315 9.19 1.99 3.48
C GLN A 315 8.90 2.44 2.04
N THR A 316 8.03 1.71 1.33
CA THR A 316 7.53 2.12 0.00
C THR A 316 6.85 3.48 0.07
N LEU A 317 5.95 3.68 1.03
CA LEU A 317 5.24 4.94 1.21
C LEU A 317 6.15 6.08 1.67
N GLU A 318 7.16 5.81 2.48
CA GLU A 318 8.16 6.82 2.84
C GLU A 318 8.93 7.31 1.61
N TRP A 319 9.21 6.42 0.64
CA TRP A 319 9.79 6.81 -0.63
C TRP A 319 8.79 7.61 -1.49
N MET A 320 7.52 7.18 -1.55
CA MET A 320 6.46 7.90 -2.28
C MET A 320 6.26 9.33 -1.76
N LYS A 321 6.35 9.54 -0.45
CA LYS A 321 6.25 10.86 0.19
C LYS A 321 7.44 11.77 -0.15
N ARG A 322 8.60 11.19 -0.39
CA ARG A 322 9.87 11.90 -0.67
C ARG A 322 10.65 11.15 -1.75
N PRO A 323 10.17 11.17 -3.00
CA PRO A 323 10.81 10.44 -4.08
C PRO A 323 12.28 10.83 -4.19
N THR A 324 13.14 9.82 -4.04
CA THR A 324 14.59 9.99 -4.06
C THR A 324 15.13 9.19 -5.25
N GLU A 325 15.86 9.86 -6.10
CA GLU A 325 16.50 9.24 -7.27
C GLU A 325 17.45 8.11 -6.88
N LEU A 326 17.59 7.12 -7.74
CA LEU A 326 18.40 5.93 -7.53
C LEU A 326 19.84 6.27 -7.10
N GLN A 327 20.46 7.27 -7.73
CA GLN A 327 21.82 7.71 -7.40
C GLN A 327 21.99 8.21 -5.96
N PHE A 328 20.90 8.66 -5.31
CA PHE A 328 20.91 9.16 -3.94
C PHE A 328 20.29 8.20 -2.92
N ILE A 329 19.75 7.07 -3.36
CA ILE A 329 18.94 6.16 -2.53
C ILE A 329 19.71 5.60 -1.33
N ARG A 330 21.03 5.40 -1.45
CA ARG A 330 21.88 4.97 -0.32
C ARG A 330 21.88 5.95 0.86
N ARG A 331 21.49 7.22 0.65
CA ARG A 331 21.38 8.26 1.67
C ARG A 331 19.94 8.45 2.15
N PHE A 332 18.99 7.72 1.58
CA PHE A 332 17.58 7.83 1.94
C PHE A 332 17.34 7.22 3.32
N LYS A 333 17.22 8.07 4.34
CA LYS A 333 17.14 7.66 5.75
C LYS A 333 16.09 6.58 6.06
N PRO A 334 14.86 6.62 5.50
CA PRO A 334 13.85 5.58 5.80
C PRO A 334 14.23 4.17 5.36
N TRP A 335 15.17 4.03 4.43
CA TRP A 335 15.69 2.73 4.00
C TRP A 335 17.06 2.40 4.59
N ASN A 336 17.55 3.25 5.50
CA ASN A 336 18.85 3.06 6.12
C ASN A 336 18.72 2.14 7.34
N CYS A 337 19.58 1.16 7.47
CA CYS A 337 19.61 0.18 8.54
C CYS A 337 20.75 0.41 9.55
N THR A 338 21.55 1.47 9.37
CA THR A 338 22.58 1.82 10.36
C THR A 338 21.89 2.28 11.63
N SER A 339 21.86 1.40 12.62
CA SER A 339 21.32 1.68 13.93
C SER A 339 22.08 2.81 14.60
N GLU A 340 21.37 3.76 15.22
CA GLU A 340 21.93 4.76 16.16
C GLU A 340 22.55 4.12 17.44
N THR A 341 22.77 2.81 17.45
CA THR A 341 23.36 2.06 18.58
C THR A 341 24.89 1.96 18.52
N GLY A 342 25.56 2.90 17.87
CA GLY A 342 27.02 2.91 17.74
C GLY A 342 27.70 4.24 18.01
N ASN A 343 27.25 5.05 18.98
CA ASN A 343 28.00 6.24 19.40
C ASN A 343 27.93 6.52 20.91
N ARG A 344 28.55 5.64 21.69
CA ARG A 344 29.21 6.05 22.93
C ARG A 344 30.63 5.52 22.87
N SER A 345 31.50 6.25 22.19
CA SER A 345 32.96 6.35 22.34
C SER A 345 33.63 6.65 21.01
N ARG A 346 33.54 7.90 20.54
CA ARG A 346 34.64 8.49 19.80
C ARG A 346 34.58 10.03 19.98
N GLN A 347 35.60 10.54 20.68
CA GLN A 347 35.85 11.92 20.94
C GLN A 347 35.72 12.80 19.69
N GLU A 348 35.08 13.95 19.88
CA GLU A 348 35.07 15.09 18.99
C GLU A 348 36.47 15.41 18.46
N LYS A 349 36.62 15.36 17.14
CA LYS A 349 37.54 16.23 16.44
C LYS A 349 36.70 17.19 15.63
N THR A 350 36.70 18.42 16.09
CA THR A 350 36.13 19.59 15.44
C THR A 350 36.82 19.83 14.11
N ASP A 351 36.11 19.54 13.01
CA ASP A 351 36.42 20.17 11.74
C ASP A 351 35.24 21.06 11.34
N LYS A 352 35.52 22.36 11.33
CA LYS A 352 34.59 23.41 10.90
C LYS A 352 34.26 23.22 9.42
N ILE A 353 32.99 22.96 9.14
CA ILE A 353 32.44 23.05 7.78
C ILE A 353 32.05 24.50 7.53
N PRO A 354 32.46 25.10 6.41
CA PRO A 354 32.03 26.45 6.05
C PRO A 354 30.55 26.46 5.67
N THR A 355 29.80 27.39 6.25
CA THR A 355 28.45 27.76 5.84
C THR A 355 28.49 28.30 4.41
N LEU A 356 27.79 27.64 3.50
CA LEU A 356 27.45 28.19 2.18
C LEU A 356 26.10 28.87 2.27
N ASP A 357 26.13 30.18 2.04
CA ASP A 357 24.99 31.08 2.00
C ASP A 357 24.01 30.72 0.87
N SER A 358 22.75 30.94 1.18
CA SER A 358 21.59 30.96 0.31
C SER A 358 21.82 31.80 -0.95
N GLN A 359 21.64 31.20 -2.14
CA GLN A 359 21.16 31.89 -3.36
C GLN A 359 21.08 30.85 -4.52
N TYR A 360 19.94 30.32 -4.77
CA TYR A 360 19.52 29.89 -6.12
C TYR A 360 18.01 30.08 -6.26
N GLU A 361 17.62 31.23 -6.83
CA GLU A 361 16.33 31.40 -7.50
C GLU A 361 16.35 30.58 -8.77
N ILE A 362 15.41 29.66 -8.91
CA ILE A 362 15.20 28.92 -10.15
C ILE A 362 14.17 29.69 -10.99
N THR A 363 14.64 30.33 -12.03
CA THR A 363 13.79 30.88 -13.08
C THR A 363 13.47 29.76 -14.09
N ILE A 364 12.19 29.38 -14.15
CA ILE A 364 11.67 28.46 -15.16
C ILE A 364 11.41 29.27 -16.44
N LYS A 365 12.00 28.84 -17.54
CA LYS A 365 11.59 29.21 -18.91
C LYS A 365 10.91 28.03 -19.56
#